data_64e0aeab1ab1c99977c1fcbf19f0dfde
#
_entry.id   64e0aeab1ab1c99977c1fcbf19f0dfde
#
_cell.length_a   1.000
_cell.length_b   1.000
_cell.length_c   1.000
_cell.angle_alpha   90.00
_cell.angle_beta   90.00
_cell.angle_gamma   90.00
#
_symmetry.space_group_name_H-M   'P 1'
#
loop_
_entity.id
_entity.type
_entity.pdbx_description
1 polymer ?
#
loop_
_entity_poly.entity_id
_entity_poly.type
_entity_poly.pdbx_seq_one_letter_code
_entity_poly.pdbx_strand_id
1 'polypeptide(L)'
;RSDGQQLDVNYKNFHRPMGLAVTPDSLTLGVFTQVIKFQREDGLLAQMKQPLPPITDDMTAPTIHVKDAEAPAARAQPHEIAMTQQRWEAYQQELHQPVDGRVDGCFITRSAHYTGMINIHDIGWGAQGLWAVNSSFSCLCTLGPDASFVPRWKPHFITDLQPEDRCHLNGMAMNDGKPAYVTTFSPFNERGMWRKGSQFNGTLMDVEHNEIMLHGLSMPHSPRCYRGSVYYCNSGEGQVCRLNPSTGQDEVLFEVP
;
A
#
# COMPACT_ATOMS: atom_id res chain seq x y z
N ARG A 1 -12.61 11.63 10.39
CA ARG A 1 -13.06 11.93 11.75
C ARG A 1 -14.58 11.92 11.80
N SER A 2 -15.18 11.45 12.85
CA SER A 2 -16.64 11.48 13.05
C SER A 2 -16.95 11.87 14.49
N ASP A 3 -17.85 12.82 14.67
CA ASP A 3 -18.45 13.16 15.97
C ASP A 3 -19.78 12.43 16.21
N GLY A 4 -20.14 11.48 15.34
CA GLY A 4 -21.39 10.75 15.32
C GLY A 4 -22.51 11.43 14.52
N GLN A 5 -22.31 12.67 14.08
CA GLN A 5 -23.25 13.43 13.26
C GLN A 5 -22.65 13.85 11.91
N GLN A 6 -21.35 14.10 11.87
CA GLN A 6 -20.62 14.50 10.67
C GLN A 6 -19.34 13.71 10.52
N LEU A 7 -19.07 13.24 9.28
CA LEU A 7 -17.83 12.61 8.91
C LEU A 7 -16.90 13.64 8.25
N ASP A 8 -15.78 13.94 8.89
CA ASP A 8 -14.72 14.74 8.30
C ASP A 8 -13.67 13.82 7.69
N VAL A 9 -13.52 13.89 6.35
CA VAL A 9 -12.64 13.02 5.57
C VAL A 9 -11.49 13.84 5.01
N ASN A 10 -10.27 13.46 5.42
CA ASN A 10 -9.03 13.99 4.86
C ASN A 10 -8.34 12.88 4.08
N TYR A 11 -7.82 13.17 2.89
CA TYR A 11 -7.13 12.20 2.06
C TYR A 11 -5.88 12.80 1.42
N LYS A 12 -4.91 11.92 1.16
CA LYS A 12 -3.71 12.20 0.38
C LYS A 12 -3.68 11.28 -0.82
N ASN A 13 -3.43 11.85 -1.99
CA ASN A 13 -3.35 11.08 -3.23
C ASN A 13 -2.01 10.37 -3.38
N PHE A 14 -2.07 9.11 -3.76
CA PHE A 14 -0.94 8.29 -4.19
C PHE A 14 -1.24 7.68 -5.54
N HIS A 15 -0.20 7.33 -6.31
CA HIS A 15 -0.39 6.71 -7.60
C HIS A 15 -0.80 5.24 -7.45
N ARG A 16 -2.09 4.94 -7.65
CA ARG A 16 -2.72 3.60 -7.52
C ARG A 16 -2.35 2.93 -6.18
N PRO A 17 -2.78 3.48 -5.04
CA PRO A 17 -2.51 2.86 -3.75
C PRO A 17 -3.30 1.55 -3.63
N MET A 18 -2.58 0.45 -3.49
CA MET A 18 -3.12 -0.89 -3.36
C MET A 18 -2.31 -1.65 -2.31
N GLY A 19 -2.99 -2.16 -1.30
CA GLY A 19 -2.35 -2.86 -0.20
C GLY A 19 -1.79 -1.95 0.88
N LEU A 20 -2.19 -2.24 2.11
CA LEU A 20 -1.75 -1.55 3.32
C LEU A 20 -1.38 -2.59 4.38
N ALA A 21 -0.14 -2.54 4.85
CA ALA A 21 0.32 -3.35 5.97
C ALA A 21 0.66 -2.44 7.16
N VAL A 22 0.15 -2.81 8.33
CA VAL A 22 0.23 -2.00 9.55
C VAL A 22 0.93 -2.78 10.65
N THR A 23 1.83 -2.10 11.36
CA THR A 23 2.38 -2.54 12.64
C THR A 23 2.11 -1.47 13.69
N PRO A 24 2.35 -1.71 14.99
CA PRO A 24 2.18 -0.66 16.01
C PRO A 24 2.95 0.64 15.69
N ASP A 25 4.11 0.53 15.04
CA ASP A 25 5.05 1.63 14.83
C ASP A 25 5.17 2.06 13.36
N SER A 26 4.51 1.40 12.43
CA SER A 26 4.66 1.72 11.00
C SER A 26 3.42 1.43 10.17
N LEU A 27 3.27 2.21 9.11
CA LEU A 27 2.38 1.94 7.99
C LEU A 27 3.23 1.63 6.75
N THR A 28 2.84 0.66 5.99
CA THR A 28 3.49 0.33 4.71
C THR A 28 2.43 0.32 3.62
N LEU A 29 2.63 1.13 2.59
CA LEU A 29 1.68 1.32 1.50
C LEU A 29 2.29 0.84 0.19
N GLY A 30 1.64 -0.12 -0.46
CA GLY A 30 1.94 -0.48 -1.84
C GLY A 30 1.33 0.52 -2.80
N VAL A 31 2.12 1.01 -3.74
CA VAL A 31 1.67 1.86 -4.85
C VAL A 31 2.17 1.28 -6.17
N PHE A 32 1.87 1.91 -7.29
CA PHE A 32 2.04 1.32 -8.61
C PHE A 32 3.44 0.76 -8.90
N THR A 33 4.51 1.47 -8.51
CA THR A 33 5.91 1.10 -8.82
C THR A 33 6.81 1.00 -7.60
N GLN A 34 6.26 1.15 -6.41
CA GLN A 34 7.05 1.18 -5.19
C GLN A 34 6.22 0.82 -3.95
N VAL A 35 6.92 0.55 -2.88
CA VAL A 35 6.34 0.43 -1.53
C VAL A 35 6.91 1.54 -0.67
N ILE A 36 6.03 2.29 0.00
CA ILE A 36 6.40 3.41 0.86
C ILE A 36 6.19 3.00 2.31
N LYS A 37 7.23 3.16 3.13
CA LYS A 37 7.15 2.95 4.57
C LYS A 37 7.04 4.29 5.30
N PHE A 38 6.07 4.39 6.17
CA PHE A 38 5.87 5.48 7.12
C PHE A 38 6.17 4.98 8.52
N GLN A 39 6.93 5.73 9.28
CA GLN A 39 7.28 5.44 10.67
C GLN A 39 6.50 6.36 11.61
N ARG A 40 6.05 5.82 12.73
CA ARG A 40 5.43 6.60 13.80
C ARG A 40 6.45 7.47 14.50
N GLU A 41 6.13 8.75 14.66
CA GLU A 41 6.99 9.79 15.24
C GLU A 41 6.21 10.64 16.25
N ASP A 42 5.99 10.10 17.44
CA ASP A 42 5.24 10.79 18.48
C ASP A 42 5.96 12.04 18.99
N GLY A 43 7.30 12.09 18.93
CA GLY A 43 8.09 13.28 19.26
C GLY A 43 7.82 14.43 18.29
N LEU A 44 7.65 14.16 17.00
CA LEU A 44 7.28 15.15 16.00
C LEU A 44 5.86 15.66 16.24
N LEU A 45 4.93 14.78 16.62
CA LEU A 45 3.57 15.18 16.97
C LEU A 45 3.56 16.18 18.12
N ALA A 46 4.39 15.97 19.14
CA ALA A 46 4.54 16.89 20.27
C ALA A 46 5.07 18.25 19.82
N GLN A 47 6.03 18.27 18.89
CA GLN A 47 6.55 19.52 18.30
C GLN A 47 5.50 20.24 17.44
N MET A 48 4.71 19.52 16.64
CA MET A 48 3.64 20.11 15.82
C MET A 48 2.52 20.77 16.62
N LYS A 49 2.39 20.44 17.90
CA LYS A 49 1.45 21.08 18.83
C LYS A 49 2.00 22.39 19.42
N GLN A 50 3.29 22.68 19.23
CA GLN A 50 3.90 23.92 19.68
C GLN A 50 3.76 25.00 18.61
N PRO A 51 3.71 26.30 19.02
CA PRO A 51 3.82 27.38 18.06
C PRO A 51 5.11 27.28 17.27
N LEU A 52 5.05 27.59 15.97
CA LEU A 52 6.27 27.66 15.16
C LEU A 52 7.23 28.71 15.71
N PRO A 53 8.55 28.42 15.75
CA PRO A 53 9.53 29.44 16.04
C PRO A 53 9.49 30.52 14.97
N PRO A 54 9.75 31.79 15.30
CA PRO A 54 9.86 32.86 14.33
C PRO A 54 10.94 32.50 13.31
N ILE A 55 10.71 32.88 12.04
CA ILE A 55 11.71 32.74 10.99
C ILE A 55 12.88 33.67 11.30
N THR A 56 14.09 33.13 11.37
CA THR A 56 15.32 33.90 11.57
C THR A 56 16.01 34.15 10.24
N ASP A 57 16.81 35.21 10.12
CA ASP A 57 17.48 35.58 8.86
C ASP A 57 18.39 34.49 8.30
N ASP A 58 18.98 33.65 9.15
CA ASP A 58 19.80 32.52 8.76
C ASP A 58 19.00 31.33 8.16
N MET A 59 17.69 31.23 8.47
CA MET A 59 16.78 30.23 7.86
C MET A 59 16.37 30.59 6.44
N THR A 60 16.50 31.87 6.04
CA THR A 60 16.15 32.37 4.71
C THR A 60 17.35 32.46 3.77
N ALA A 61 18.56 32.23 4.27
CA ALA A 61 19.77 32.22 3.46
C ALA A 61 19.78 31.00 2.53
N PRO A 62 19.88 31.17 1.20
CA PRO A 62 20.02 30.03 0.30
C PRO A 62 21.34 29.32 0.57
N THR A 63 21.27 28.10 1.09
CA THR A 63 22.44 27.24 1.30
C THR A 63 22.83 26.57 -0.02
N ILE A 64 23.16 27.35 -1.03
CA ILE A 64 23.80 26.82 -2.24
C ILE A 64 25.30 26.81 -1.97
N HIS A 65 25.81 25.68 -1.52
CA HIS A 65 27.24 25.42 -1.50
C HIS A 65 27.70 25.11 -2.93
N VAL A 66 27.90 26.16 -3.73
CA VAL A 66 28.67 26.02 -4.97
C VAL A 66 30.13 25.84 -4.56
N LYS A 67 30.63 24.65 -4.74
CA LYS A 67 32.06 24.32 -4.52
C LYS A 67 32.95 24.83 -5.66
N ASP A 68 32.76 26.06 -6.12
CA ASP A 68 33.72 26.73 -6.97
C ASP A 68 34.36 27.85 -6.17
N ALA A 69 35.57 27.59 -5.74
CA ALA A 69 36.37 28.46 -4.89
C ALA A 69 36.74 29.82 -5.55
N GLU A 70 36.30 30.10 -6.77
CA GLU A 70 36.65 31.31 -7.51
C GLU A 70 35.45 32.22 -7.88
N ALA A 71 34.23 31.77 -7.61
CA ALA A 71 33.07 32.65 -7.84
C ALA A 71 32.81 33.51 -6.58
N PRO A 72 32.72 34.86 -6.71
CA PRO A 72 32.30 35.66 -5.58
C PRO A 72 30.90 35.18 -5.15
N ALA A 73 30.72 34.95 -3.86
CA ALA A 73 29.45 34.49 -3.29
C ALA A 73 28.33 35.40 -3.84
N ALA A 74 27.50 34.85 -4.72
CA ALA A 74 26.37 35.56 -5.26
C ALA A 74 25.41 35.84 -4.10
N ARG A 75 25.34 37.09 -3.66
CA ARG A 75 24.35 37.52 -2.69
C ARG A 75 22.97 37.39 -3.35
N ALA A 76 22.10 36.60 -2.71
CA ALA A 76 20.69 36.52 -3.16
C ALA A 76 20.09 37.90 -3.29
N GLN A 77 19.40 38.14 -4.39
CA GLN A 77 18.73 39.43 -4.62
C GLN A 77 17.53 39.56 -3.66
N PRO A 78 17.16 40.79 -3.26
CA PRO A 78 16.04 40.99 -2.32
C PRO A 78 14.72 40.30 -2.73
N HIS A 79 14.45 40.22 -4.02
CA HIS A 79 13.25 39.56 -4.56
C HIS A 79 13.34 38.02 -4.42
N GLU A 80 14.54 37.43 -4.50
CA GLU A 80 14.76 36.00 -4.32
C GLU A 80 14.59 35.62 -2.84
N ILE A 81 15.04 36.48 -1.94
CA ILE A 81 14.83 36.33 -0.49
C ILE A 81 13.33 36.36 -0.16
N ALA A 82 12.62 37.36 -0.68
CA ALA A 82 11.17 37.49 -0.48
C ALA A 82 10.39 36.29 -1.04
N MET A 83 10.76 35.79 -2.25
CA MET A 83 10.14 34.58 -2.80
C MET A 83 10.45 33.33 -1.99
N THR A 84 11.66 33.22 -1.46
CA THR A 84 12.05 32.09 -0.60
C THR A 84 11.26 32.10 0.71
N GLN A 85 11.11 33.27 1.31
CA GLN A 85 10.32 33.46 2.52
C GLN A 85 8.84 33.15 2.29
N GLN A 86 8.25 33.64 1.21
CA GLN A 86 6.87 33.34 0.85
C GLN A 86 6.63 31.86 0.59
N ARG A 87 7.58 31.17 -0.07
CA ARG A 87 7.53 29.72 -0.30
C ARG A 87 7.66 28.95 1.00
N TRP A 88 8.53 29.40 1.91
CA TRP A 88 8.70 28.80 3.22
C TRP A 88 7.44 28.93 4.08
N GLU A 89 6.81 30.11 4.10
CA GLU A 89 5.55 30.34 4.79
C GLU A 89 4.42 29.47 4.22
N ALA A 90 4.31 29.38 2.89
CA ALA A 90 3.35 28.50 2.23
C ALA A 90 3.59 27.01 2.58
N TYR A 91 4.85 26.59 2.56
CA TYR A 91 5.25 25.23 2.95
C TYR A 91 4.95 24.94 4.41
N GLN A 92 5.20 25.89 5.31
CA GLN A 92 4.83 25.77 6.71
C GLN A 92 3.32 25.69 6.92
N GLN A 93 2.54 26.51 6.21
CA GLN A 93 1.07 26.44 6.26
C GLN A 93 0.53 25.11 5.72
N GLU A 94 1.15 24.55 4.72
CA GLU A 94 0.78 23.24 4.17
C GLU A 94 1.14 22.09 5.14
N LEU A 95 2.30 22.16 5.79
CA LEU A 95 2.77 21.14 6.74
C LEU A 95 2.10 21.28 8.12
N HIS A 96 1.83 22.50 8.56
CA HIS A 96 1.28 22.81 9.86
C HIS A 96 -0.23 23.07 9.80
N GLN A 97 -0.98 22.12 9.32
CA GLN A 97 -2.39 22.12 9.66
C GLN A 97 -2.50 21.97 11.19
N PRO A 98 -3.31 22.80 11.86
CA PRO A 98 -3.44 22.73 13.31
C PRO A 98 -3.77 21.30 13.74
N VAL A 99 -2.86 20.69 14.48
CA VAL A 99 -3.08 19.36 15.05
C VAL A 99 -3.96 19.58 16.27
N ASP A 100 -5.26 19.33 16.12
CA ASP A 100 -6.17 19.41 17.27
C ASP A 100 -5.92 18.27 18.28
N GLY A 101 -6.49 18.38 19.46
CA GLY A 101 -6.32 17.42 20.56
C GLY A 101 -6.82 16.00 20.25
N ARG A 102 -7.47 15.76 19.09
CA ARG A 102 -7.96 14.45 18.66
C ARG A 102 -6.91 13.64 17.89
N VAL A 103 -5.79 14.26 17.48
CA VAL A 103 -4.69 13.58 16.83
C VAL A 103 -3.76 12.97 17.88
N ASP A 104 -3.61 11.64 17.84
CA ASP A 104 -2.86 10.84 18.80
C ASP A 104 -1.63 10.12 18.20
N GLY A 105 -1.39 10.29 16.90
CA GLY A 105 -0.24 9.71 16.21
C GLY A 105 0.16 10.50 14.98
N CYS A 106 1.46 10.49 14.69
CA CYS A 106 2.04 11.08 13.48
C CYS A 106 2.89 10.03 12.78
N PHE A 107 2.68 9.85 11.47
CA PHE A 107 3.47 8.95 10.65
C PHE A 107 4.16 9.74 9.56
N ILE A 108 5.48 9.62 9.47
CA ILE A 108 6.29 10.28 8.45
C ILE A 108 6.91 9.27 7.49
N THR A 109 7.05 9.65 6.23
CA THR A 109 7.72 8.82 5.22
C THR A 109 9.18 8.61 5.61
N ARG A 110 9.62 7.35 5.66
CA ARG A 110 11.01 6.98 6.00
C ARG A 110 11.79 6.40 4.85
N SER A 111 11.15 5.55 4.07
CA SER A 111 11.81 4.88 2.95
C SER A 111 10.82 4.55 1.85
N ALA A 112 11.35 4.38 0.64
CA ALA A 112 10.63 3.80 -0.48
C ALA A 112 11.49 2.68 -1.09
N HIS A 113 10.84 1.58 -1.45
CA HIS A 113 11.44 0.48 -2.20
C HIS A 113 10.85 0.46 -3.60
N TYR A 114 11.67 0.61 -4.62
CA TYR A 114 11.23 0.58 -6.00
C TYR A 114 11.10 -0.85 -6.50
N THR A 115 9.90 -1.22 -6.90
CA THR A 115 9.57 -2.57 -7.36
C THR A 115 9.53 -2.69 -8.88
N GLY A 116 9.54 -1.57 -9.60
CA GLY A 116 9.13 -1.53 -10.99
C GLY A 116 7.62 -1.79 -11.13
N MET A 117 7.17 -2.00 -12.36
CA MET A 117 5.74 -2.15 -12.68
C MET A 117 5.23 -3.57 -12.39
N ILE A 118 5.29 -4.00 -11.14
CA ILE A 118 4.76 -5.31 -10.72
C ILE A 118 3.25 -5.29 -10.43
N ASN A 119 2.64 -4.13 -10.46
CA ASN A 119 1.21 -3.95 -10.22
C ASN A 119 0.77 -4.58 -8.89
N ILE A 120 1.33 -4.06 -7.78
CA ILE A 120 1.01 -4.53 -6.43
C ILE A 120 -0.49 -4.40 -6.18
N HIS A 121 -1.12 -5.47 -5.67
CA HIS A 121 -2.54 -5.45 -5.30
C HIS A 121 -2.78 -5.65 -3.80
N ASP A 122 -1.87 -6.32 -3.11
CA ASP A 122 -1.93 -6.47 -1.65
C ASP A 122 -0.53 -6.65 -1.08
N ILE A 123 -0.35 -6.33 0.20
CA ILE A 123 0.91 -6.51 0.91
C ILE A 123 0.66 -7.00 2.35
N GLY A 124 1.61 -7.70 2.91
CA GLY A 124 1.53 -8.17 4.29
C GLY A 124 2.89 -8.46 4.90
N TRP A 125 3.06 -8.12 6.18
CA TRP A 125 4.24 -8.51 6.93
C TRP A 125 4.17 -9.99 7.33
N GLY A 126 5.23 -10.72 7.05
CA GLY A 126 5.39 -12.12 7.43
C GLY A 126 6.75 -12.40 8.05
N ALA A 127 6.98 -13.64 8.45
CA ALA A 127 8.23 -14.07 9.06
C ALA A 127 9.46 -13.85 8.15
N GLN A 128 9.27 -13.86 6.84
CA GLN A 128 10.32 -13.65 5.83
C GLN A 128 10.41 -12.18 5.34
N GLY A 129 9.81 -11.24 6.04
CA GLY A 129 9.74 -9.84 5.64
C GLY A 129 8.43 -9.44 4.99
N LEU A 130 8.47 -8.43 4.12
CA LEU A 130 7.29 -7.92 3.44
C LEU A 130 6.95 -8.77 2.21
N TRP A 131 5.76 -9.35 2.24
CA TRP A 131 5.17 -10.05 1.10
C TRP A 131 4.33 -9.10 0.26
N ALA A 132 4.27 -9.35 -1.04
CA ALA A 132 3.45 -8.60 -1.97
C ALA A 132 2.78 -9.52 -2.99
N VAL A 133 1.56 -9.15 -3.37
CA VAL A 133 0.85 -9.70 -4.51
C VAL A 133 1.35 -8.99 -5.76
N ASN A 134 2.08 -9.71 -6.60
CA ASN A 134 2.59 -9.24 -7.87
C ASN A 134 1.68 -9.71 -9.00
N SER A 135 0.69 -8.88 -9.33
CA SER A 135 -0.31 -9.23 -10.35
C SER A 135 0.27 -9.28 -11.75
N SER A 136 1.26 -8.43 -12.06
CA SER A 136 1.92 -8.46 -13.37
C SER A 136 2.51 -9.82 -13.67
N PHE A 137 3.17 -10.46 -12.70
CA PHE A 137 3.82 -11.76 -12.86
C PHE A 137 2.97 -12.92 -12.36
N SER A 138 1.75 -12.66 -11.88
CA SER A 138 0.85 -13.69 -11.34
C SER A 138 1.51 -14.53 -10.23
N CYS A 139 2.19 -13.86 -9.28
CA CYS A 139 2.90 -14.55 -8.21
C CYS A 139 2.84 -13.79 -6.87
N LEU A 140 3.09 -14.50 -5.79
CA LEU A 140 3.49 -13.90 -4.53
C LEU A 140 5.01 -13.72 -4.52
N CYS A 141 5.45 -12.60 -3.98
CA CYS A 141 6.86 -12.28 -3.87
C CYS A 141 7.20 -11.64 -2.52
N THR A 142 8.47 -11.67 -2.15
CA THR A 142 9.01 -10.87 -1.04
C THR A 142 9.79 -9.70 -1.61
N LEU A 143 9.81 -8.61 -0.85
CA LEU A 143 10.58 -7.41 -1.16
C LEU A 143 11.81 -7.36 -0.25
N GLY A 144 12.96 -7.13 -0.84
CA GLY A 144 14.24 -7.08 -0.13
C GLY A 144 15.18 -6.03 -0.74
N PRO A 145 16.29 -5.70 -0.07
CA PRO A 145 17.15 -4.61 -0.49
C PRO A 145 17.90 -4.87 -1.82
N ASP A 146 18.13 -6.14 -2.15
CA ASP A 146 19.01 -6.53 -3.26
C ASP A 146 18.28 -6.78 -4.58
N ALA A 147 16.94 -6.75 -4.58
CA ALA A 147 16.12 -6.98 -5.76
C ALA A 147 14.80 -6.20 -5.70
N SER A 148 14.27 -5.83 -6.85
CA SER A 148 12.94 -5.20 -6.95
C SER A 148 11.86 -6.09 -6.33
N PHE A 149 11.94 -7.40 -6.56
CA PHE A 149 11.14 -8.42 -5.90
C PHE A 149 11.77 -9.79 -6.05
N VAL A 150 11.45 -10.72 -5.16
CA VAL A 150 11.88 -12.13 -5.22
C VAL A 150 10.64 -13.01 -5.26
N PRO A 151 10.35 -13.71 -6.38
CA PRO A 151 9.22 -14.63 -6.47
C PRO A 151 9.33 -15.75 -5.43
N ARG A 152 8.21 -16.09 -4.79
CA ARG A 152 8.16 -17.13 -3.75
C ARG A 152 7.15 -18.22 -4.02
N TRP A 153 6.05 -17.86 -4.69
CA TRP A 153 4.97 -18.78 -5.00
C TRP A 153 4.20 -18.29 -6.21
N LYS A 154 3.63 -19.20 -6.98
CA LYS A 154 2.68 -18.92 -8.06
C LYS A 154 1.60 -19.99 -8.11
N PRO A 155 0.39 -19.68 -8.60
CA PRO A 155 -0.65 -20.68 -8.84
C PRO A 155 -0.12 -21.82 -9.71
N HIS A 156 -0.57 -23.06 -9.45
CA HIS A 156 -0.14 -24.24 -10.18
C HIS A 156 -0.41 -24.15 -11.69
N PHE A 157 -1.45 -23.44 -12.10
CA PHE A 157 -1.82 -23.26 -13.50
C PHE A 157 -0.98 -22.20 -14.22
N ILE A 158 -0.17 -21.39 -13.53
CA ILE A 158 0.79 -20.46 -14.14
C ILE A 158 2.08 -21.19 -14.45
N THR A 159 2.43 -21.32 -15.73
CA THR A 159 3.58 -22.12 -16.17
C THR A 159 4.91 -21.42 -15.91
N ASP A 160 4.99 -20.13 -16.20
CA ASP A 160 6.21 -19.33 -16.10
C ASP A 160 5.90 -17.90 -15.63
N LEU A 161 6.92 -17.20 -15.13
CA LEU A 161 6.80 -15.85 -14.63
C LEU A 161 7.03 -14.84 -15.76
N GLN A 162 5.95 -14.34 -16.35
CA GLN A 162 5.97 -13.29 -17.36
C GLN A 162 5.12 -12.10 -16.92
N PRO A 163 5.49 -10.85 -17.26
CA PRO A 163 4.74 -9.65 -16.89
C PRO A 163 3.47 -9.47 -17.74
N GLU A 164 2.58 -10.43 -17.69
CA GLU A 164 1.42 -10.56 -18.59
C GLU A 164 0.07 -10.47 -17.88
N ASP A 165 0.06 -10.39 -16.54
CA ASP A 165 -1.18 -10.35 -15.75
C ASP A 165 -2.17 -11.45 -16.17
N ARG A 166 -1.74 -12.70 -16.12
CA ARG A 166 -2.45 -13.85 -16.71
C ARG A 166 -3.74 -14.19 -15.96
N CYS A 167 -3.66 -14.27 -14.61
CA CYS A 167 -4.80 -14.66 -13.77
C CYS A 167 -5.36 -13.51 -12.93
N HIS A 168 -4.75 -12.35 -12.96
CA HIS A 168 -5.04 -11.23 -12.08
C HIS A 168 -5.08 -11.63 -10.60
N LEU A 169 -3.93 -12.12 -10.13
CA LEU A 169 -3.72 -12.37 -8.70
C LEU A 169 -3.87 -11.04 -7.96
N ASN A 170 -4.81 -10.93 -7.00
CA ASN A 170 -5.14 -9.61 -6.46
C ASN A 170 -5.19 -9.50 -4.95
N GLY A 171 -5.41 -10.56 -4.20
CA GLY A 171 -5.50 -10.52 -2.75
C GLY A 171 -4.73 -11.63 -2.07
N MET A 172 -4.27 -11.37 -0.84
CA MET A 172 -3.50 -12.31 -0.05
C MET A 172 -3.95 -12.27 1.41
N ALA A 173 -4.30 -13.42 1.97
CA ALA A 173 -4.53 -13.59 3.39
C ALA A 173 -3.28 -14.14 4.05
N MET A 174 -2.78 -13.43 5.06
CA MET A 174 -1.70 -13.89 5.91
C MET A 174 -2.24 -14.71 7.07
N ASN A 175 -1.58 -15.81 7.41
CA ASN A 175 -1.82 -16.59 8.61
C ASN A 175 -0.48 -17.06 9.20
N ASP A 176 -0.29 -16.89 10.49
CA ASP A 176 0.93 -17.29 11.21
C ASP A 176 2.24 -16.82 10.54
N GLY A 177 2.23 -15.56 10.03
CA GLY A 177 3.40 -14.92 9.41
C GLY A 177 3.75 -15.42 8.02
N LYS A 178 2.87 -16.15 7.34
CA LYS A 178 3.02 -16.60 5.95
C LYS A 178 1.71 -16.40 5.15
N PRO A 179 1.78 -16.25 3.81
CA PRO A 179 0.59 -16.30 2.97
C PRO A 179 -0.10 -17.65 3.09
N ALA A 180 -1.41 -17.65 3.31
CA ALA A 180 -2.21 -18.86 3.45
C ALA A 180 -3.24 -18.99 2.32
N TYR A 181 -3.88 -17.89 1.92
CA TYR A 181 -4.87 -17.92 0.84
C TYR A 181 -4.67 -16.73 -0.10
N VAL A 182 -5.06 -16.92 -1.36
CA VAL A 182 -5.05 -15.86 -2.38
C VAL A 182 -6.33 -15.87 -3.20
N THR A 183 -6.65 -14.72 -3.80
CA THR A 183 -7.73 -14.59 -4.77
C THR A 183 -7.18 -14.27 -6.15
N THR A 184 -7.81 -14.84 -7.18
CA THR A 184 -7.54 -14.53 -8.59
C THR A 184 -8.84 -14.24 -9.33
N PHE A 185 -8.79 -13.50 -10.43
CA PHE A 185 -9.97 -13.29 -11.27
C PHE A 185 -10.24 -14.45 -12.23
N SER A 186 -9.24 -15.29 -12.47
CA SER A 186 -9.40 -16.49 -13.29
C SER A 186 -8.26 -17.47 -13.09
N PRO A 187 -8.44 -18.77 -13.38
CA PRO A 187 -7.37 -19.76 -13.43
C PRO A 187 -6.68 -19.82 -14.80
N PHE A 188 -6.55 -18.69 -15.51
CA PHE A 188 -5.99 -18.66 -16.85
C PHE A 188 -4.48 -18.43 -16.85
N ASN A 189 -3.82 -19.03 -17.84
CA ASN A 189 -2.38 -18.94 -18.06
C ASN A 189 -2.01 -18.13 -19.31
N GLU A 190 -2.91 -17.34 -19.83
CA GLU A 190 -2.72 -16.52 -21.02
C GLU A 190 -2.75 -15.03 -20.68
N ARG A 191 -1.95 -14.25 -21.42
CA ARG A 191 -1.81 -12.80 -21.22
C ARG A 191 -3.15 -12.09 -21.18
N GLY A 192 -3.49 -11.50 -20.02
CA GLY A 192 -4.67 -10.67 -19.80
C GLY A 192 -5.99 -11.36 -20.13
N MET A 193 -6.02 -12.70 -20.21
CA MET A 193 -7.19 -13.47 -20.61
C MET A 193 -8.36 -13.33 -19.64
N TRP A 194 -8.09 -13.06 -18.38
CA TRP A 194 -9.11 -12.79 -17.37
C TRP A 194 -10.09 -11.67 -17.78
N ARG A 195 -9.65 -10.69 -18.59
CA ARG A 195 -10.50 -9.60 -19.09
C ARG A 195 -11.50 -10.03 -20.16
N LYS A 196 -11.26 -11.18 -20.77
CA LYS A 196 -12.08 -11.71 -21.89
C LYS A 196 -12.99 -12.84 -21.45
N GLY A 197 -12.73 -13.42 -20.29
CA GLY A 197 -13.52 -14.51 -19.71
C GLY A 197 -14.79 -14.05 -19.04
N SER A 198 -15.51 -14.99 -18.45
CA SER A 198 -16.65 -14.71 -17.59
C SER A 198 -16.19 -14.00 -16.33
N GLN A 199 -16.99 -13.06 -15.82
CA GLN A 199 -16.76 -12.45 -14.51
C GLN A 199 -16.80 -13.48 -13.35
N PHE A 200 -17.40 -14.64 -13.56
CA PHE A 200 -17.53 -15.73 -12.59
C PHE A 200 -16.38 -16.76 -12.69
N ASN A 201 -15.25 -16.39 -13.24
CA ASN A 201 -14.07 -17.25 -13.27
C ASN A 201 -13.15 -17.08 -12.05
N GLY A 202 -13.51 -16.22 -11.11
CA GLY A 202 -12.71 -15.94 -9.92
C GLY A 202 -12.52 -17.17 -9.04
N THR A 203 -11.38 -17.21 -8.36
CA THR A 203 -11.01 -18.31 -7.45
C THR A 203 -10.52 -17.80 -6.11
N LEU A 204 -10.67 -18.64 -5.08
CA LEU A 204 -9.94 -18.58 -3.83
C LEU A 204 -9.09 -19.84 -3.72
N MET A 205 -7.79 -19.66 -3.46
CA MET A 205 -6.81 -20.75 -3.46
C MET A 205 -6.13 -20.89 -2.10
N ASP A 206 -5.83 -22.12 -1.72
CA ASP A 206 -4.89 -22.46 -0.66
C ASP A 206 -3.46 -22.37 -1.20
N VAL A 207 -2.61 -21.59 -0.53
CA VAL A 207 -1.21 -21.37 -0.93
C VAL A 207 -0.33 -22.56 -0.59
N GLU A 208 -0.56 -23.21 0.54
CA GLU A 208 0.25 -24.33 1.02
C GLU A 208 0.12 -25.57 0.12
N HIS A 209 -1.13 -25.93 -0.22
CA HIS A 209 -1.40 -27.09 -1.09
C HIS A 209 -1.38 -26.69 -2.57
N ASN A 210 -1.39 -25.40 -2.88
CA ASN A 210 -1.49 -24.83 -4.22
C ASN A 210 -2.74 -25.34 -4.96
N GLU A 211 -3.87 -25.34 -4.27
CA GLU A 211 -5.14 -25.86 -4.77
C GLU A 211 -6.23 -24.78 -4.78
N ILE A 212 -7.16 -24.88 -5.71
CA ILE A 212 -8.34 -24.03 -5.76
C ILE A 212 -9.39 -24.59 -4.81
N MET A 213 -9.77 -23.81 -3.81
CA MET A 213 -10.81 -24.16 -2.85
C MET A 213 -12.21 -23.73 -3.33
N LEU A 214 -12.31 -22.56 -3.94
CA LEU A 214 -13.57 -22.05 -4.47
C LEU A 214 -13.38 -21.59 -5.92
N HIS A 215 -14.37 -21.92 -6.73
CA HIS A 215 -14.52 -21.49 -8.12
C HIS A 215 -15.78 -20.65 -8.29
N GLY A 216 -15.93 -20.00 -9.43
CA GLY A 216 -17.16 -19.31 -9.79
C GLY A 216 -17.37 -17.98 -9.07
N LEU A 217 -16.35 -17.45 -8.43
CA LEU A 217 -16.43 -16.16 -7.75
C LEU A 217 -16.39 -15.01 -8.76
N SER A 218 -17.10 -13.94 -8.44
CA SER A 218 -17.16 -12.73 -9.26
C SER A 218 -16.18 -11.70 -8.73
N MET A 219 -15.02 -11.56 -9.39
CA MET A 219 -13.98 -10.57 -9.04
C MET A 219 -13.63 -10.58 -7.55
N PRO A 220 -13.21 -11.74 -6.97
CA PRO A 220 -12.96 -11.83 -5.53
C PRO A 220 -11.77 -10.99 -5.10
N HIS A 221 -11.85 -10.35 -3.92
CA HIS A 221 -10.84 -9.47 -3.36
C HIS A 221 -10.62 -9.70 -1.86
N SER A 222 -9.50 -9.16 -1.39
CA SER A 222 -9.22 -8.92 0.03
C SER A 222 -9.44 -10.13 0.96
N PRO A 223 -8.92 -11.32 0.66
CA PRO A 223 -9.03 -12.45 1.58
C PRO A 223 -8.32 -12.12 2.90
N ARG A 224 -8.90 -12.51 4.02
CA ARG A 224 -8.32 -12.31 5.37
C ARG A 224 -8.60 -13.51 6.26
N CYS A 225 -7.58 -14.01 6.95
CA CYS A 225 -7.72 -15.05 7.97
C CYS A 225 -8.13 -14.43 9.30
N TYR A 226 -9.19 -14.91 9.88
CA TYR A 226 -9.63 -14.50 11.20
C TYR A 226 -10.38 -15.62 11.93
N ARG A 227 -9.94 -15.97 13.14
CA ARG A 227 -10.57 -16.99 14.00
C ARG A 227 -10.85 -18.33 13.28
N GLY A 228 -9.87 -18.82 12.50
CA GLY A 228 -9.96 -20.11 11.81
C GLY A 228 -10.82 -20.11 10.54
N SER A 229 -11.31 -18.96 10.13
CA SER A 229 -12.07 -18.79 8.88
C SER A 229 -11.33 -17.86 7.92
N VAL A 230 -11.69 -17.92 6.64
CA VAL A 230 -11.23 -17.01 5.60
C VAL A 230 -12.39 -16.12 5.18
N TYR A 231 -12.23 -14.83 5.36
CA TYR A 231 -13.20 -13.83 4.91
C TYR A 231 -12.72 -13.25 3.59
N TYR A 232 -13.62 -13.02 2.64
CA TYR A 232 -13.28 -12.43 1.36
C TYR A 232 -14.46 -11.63 0.79
N CYS A 233 -14.16 -10.71 -0.13
CA CYS A 233 -15.17 -9.97 -0.86
C CYS A 233 -15.41 -10.65 -2.21
N ASN A 234 -16.62 -11.11 -2.48
CA ASN A 234 -17.09 -11.50 -3.81
C ASN A 234 -17.61 -10.22 -4.50
N SER A 235 -16.63 -9.36 -4.91
CA SER A 235 -16.88 -7.94 -5.18
C SER A 235 -17.79 -7.67 -6.36
N GLY A 236 -17.78 -8.55 -7.38
CA GLY A 236 -18.68 -8.40 -8.53
C GLY A 236 -20.15 -8.63 -8.19
N GLU A 237 -20.42 -9.31 -7.07
CA GLU A 237 -21.78 -9.55 -6.54
C GLU A 237 -22.10 -8.64 -5.33
N GLY A 238 -21.17 -7.79 -4.92
CA GLY A 238 -21.36 -6.93 -3.74
C GLY A 238 -21.42 -7.69 -2.42
N GLN A 239 -20.81 -8.88 -2.34
CA GLN A 239 -20.94 -9.78 -1.18
C GLN A 239 -19.69 -9.80 -0.33
N VAL A 240 -19.87 -9.93 0.98
CA VAL A 240 -18.82 -10.34 1.92
C VAL A 240 -19.12 -11.77 2.37
N CYS A 241 -18.15 -12.64 2.16
CA CYS A 241 -18.28 -14.09 2.36
C CYS A 241 -17.33 -14.62 3.44
N ARG A 242 -17.65 -15.77 3.99
CA ARG A 242 -16.84 -16.52 4.94
C ARG A 242 -16.72 -17.98 4.51
N LEU A 243 -15.48 -18.43 4.30
CA LEU A 243 -15.16 -19.83 4.10
C LEU A 243 -14.62 -20.42 5.40
N ASN A 244 -15.16 -21.59 5.80
CA ASN A 244 -14.51 -22.46 6.78
C ASN A 244 -13.61 -23.45 6.03
N PRO A 245 -12.28 -23.30 6.10
CA PRO A 245 -11.37 -24.13 5.30
C PRO A 245 -11.35 -25.61 5.73
N SER A 246 -11.70 -25.91 6.99
CA SER A 246 -11.73 -27.29 7.48
C SER A 246 -12.94 -28.09 7.00
N THR A 247 -14.06 -27.43 6.74
CA THR A 247 -15.31 -28.08 6.30
C THR A 247 -15.63 -27.82 4.84
N GLY A 248 -15.00 -26.83 4.22
CA GLY A 248 -15.34 -26.34 2.88
C GLY A 248 -16.66 -25.53 2.82
N GLN A 249 -17.28 -25.27 3.98
CA GLN A 249 -18.52 -24.50 4.03
C GLN A 249 -18.25 -23.02 3.69
N ASP A 250 -18.90 -22.53 2.65
CA ASP A 250 -18.88 -21.14 2.21
C ASP A 250 -20.24 -20.50 2.40
N GLU A 251 -20.29 -19.27 2.91
CA GLU A 251 -21.53 -18.54 3.17
C GLU A 251 -21.38 -17.05 2.90
N VAL A 252 -22.44 -16.44 2.38
CA VAL A 252 -22.59 -15.00 2.26
C VAL A 252 -23.01 -14.44 3.63
N LEU A 253 -22.21 -13.55 4.20
CA LEU A 253 -22.50 -12.91 5.49
C LEU A 253 -23.44 -11.70 5.31
N PHE A 254 -23.18 -10.91 4.30
CA PHE A 254 -24.03 -9.77 3.93
C PHE A 254 -23.75 -9.31 2.50
N GLU A 255 -24.71 -8.60 1.94
CA GLU A 255 -24.60 -7.96 0.64
C GLU A 255 -24.57 -6.43 0.81
N VAL A 256 -23.76 -5.78 0.00
CA VAL A 256 -23.67 -4.33 -0.07
C VAL A 256 -24.47 -3.89 -1.30
N PRO A 257 -25.45 -3.00 -1.15
CA PRO A 257 -26.26 -2.52 -2.27
C PRO A 257 -25.48 -1.71 -3.29
#